data_b4fbd574aea549fce85dc656eff11cd1
#
_entry.id   b4fbd574aea549fce85dc656eff11cd1
#
_cell.length_a   1.000
_cell.length_b   1.000
_cell.length_c   1.000
_cell.angle_alpha   90.00
_cell.angle_beta   90.00
_cell.angle_gamma   90.00
#
_symmetry.space_group_name_H-M   'P 1'
#
loop_
_entity.id
_entity.type
_entity.pdbx_description
1 polymer ?
#
loop_
_entity_poly.entity_id
_entity_poly.type
_entity_poly.pdbx_seq_one_letter_code
_entity_poly.pdbx_strand_id
1 'polypeptide(L)'
;MTTDSETSENAILGGRLRVRQPLRGHRVGHDAILLAAATCARATERTIELGAGVGAAAFAIAARAQGMKVTLVEIDPVLCALARHNARLNRLEDRVTVFGADAESTESLKSVGLSAESFDRVLMNPPFHDARRHNASPDPGRRLAHSGEAGLLKRWVDSAAWLLKTNGVLVLIWRADALDDVIATLQPVFGAIAVLPVYPREDAAAIRVLVRAAKGGGMARKSYPPLVLNDEAGRPTPVAEAVMRDGKTLPIAEA
;
A
#
# COMPACT_ATOMS: atom_id res chain seq x y z
N MET A 1 -22.81 11.76 -8.38
CA MET A 1 -23.39 10.60 -7.66
C MET A 1 -23.22 9.41 -8.56
N THR A 2 -22.28 8.50 -8.26
CA THR A 2 -22.18 7.20 -8.93
C THR A 2 -23.47 6.42 -8.60
N THR A 3 -24.20 6.01 -9.62
CA THR A 3 -25.40 5.21 -9.45
C THR A 3 -25.02 3.84 -8.88
N ASP A 4 -25.91 3.20 -8.10
CA ASP A 4 -25.70 1.84 -7.54
C ASP A 4 -25.36 0.81 -8.62
N SER A 5 -25.71 1.06 -9.88
CA SER A 5 -25.42 0.23 -11.05
C SER A 5 -23.95 0.23 -11.50
N GLU A 6 -23.10 1.14 -10.99
CA GLU A 6 -21.69 1.26 -11.38
C GLU A 6 -20.71 0.71 -10.33
N THR A 7 -21.20 0.16 -9.22
CA THR A 7 -20.40 -0.38 -8.12
C THR A 7 -20.76 -1.82 -7.79
N SER A 8 -19.83 -2.54 -7.18
CA SER A 8 -20.06 -3.85 -6.57
C SER A 8 -19.59 -3.85 -5.13
N GLU A 9 -20.23 -4.67 -4.30
CA GLU A 9 -19.79 -4.92 -2.93
C GLU A 9 -19.17 -6.31 -2.85
N ASN A 10 -17.96 -6.39 -2.30
CA ASN A 10 -17.18 -7.62 -2.22
C ASN A 10 -16.69 -7.84 -0.79
N ALA A 11 -16.68 -9.09 -0.36
CA ALA A 11 -16.06 -9.50 0.88
C ALA A 11 -14.56 -9.71 0.67
N ILE A 12 -13.76 -9.22 1.60
CA ILE A 12 -12.30 -9.43 1.68
C ILE A 12 -11.93 -9.98 3.07
N LEU A 13 -10.70 -10.44 3.24
CA LEU A 13 -10.21 -11.04 4.49
C LEU A 13 -11.15 -12.13 5.03
N GLY A 14 -11.51 -13.10 4.19
CA GLY A 14 -12.39 -14.20 4.60
C GLY A 14 -13.79 -13.75 5.01
N GLY A 15 -14.27 -12.60 4.53
CA GLY A 15 -15.58 -12.04 4.88
C GLY A 15 -15.59 -11.09 6.08
N ARG A 16 -14.44 -10.84 6.71
CA ARG A 16 -14.34 -9.94 7.86
C ARG A 16 -14.54 -8.48 7.52
N LEU A 17 -14.27 -8.11 6.26
CA LEU A 17 -14.49 -6.77 5.73
C LEU A 17 -15.29 -6.84 4.44
N ARG A 18 -16.09 -5.81 4.22
CA ARG A 18 -16.84 -5.59 2.99
C ARG A 18 -16.39 -4.29 2.36
N VAL A 19 -16.16 -4.29 1.05
CA VAL A 19 -15.76 -3.10 0.32
C VAL A 19 -16.65 -2.91 -0.90
N ARG A 20 -17.24 -1.73 -1.00
CA ARG A 20 -17.90 -1.24 -2.21
C ARG A 20 -16.84 -0.59 -3.08
N GLN A 21 -16.80 -0.98 -4.35
CA GLN A 21 -15.79 -0.53 -5.30
C GLN A 21 -16.38 -0.40 -6.71
N PRO A 22 -15.76 0.37 -7.61
CA PRO A 22 -16.21 0.49 -8.99
C PRO A 22 -16.24 -0.87 -9.68
N LEU A 23 -17.19 -1.07 -10.61
CA LEU A 23 -17.23 -2.25 -11.47
C LEU A 23 -16.09 -2.25 -12.49
N ARG A 24 -15.59 -1.07 -12.87
CA ARG A 24 -14.51 -0.86 -13.84
C ARG A 24 -13.42 0.02 -13.22
N GLY A 25 -12.19 -0.07 -13.74
CA GLY A 25 -11.04 0.68 -13.24
C GLY A 25 -10.29 -0.04 -12.14
N HIS A 26 -9.67 0.73 -11.24
CA HIS A 26 -8.90 0.16 -10.14
C HIS A 26 -9.80 -0.53 -9.12
N ARG A 27 -9.53 -1.80 -8.90
CA ARG A 27 -10.24 -2.64 -7.91
C ARG A 27 -9.27 -3.16 -6.86
N VAL A 28 -9.81 -3.44 -5.68
CA VAL A 28 -9.03 -4.07 -4.60
C VAL A 28 -8.45 -5.40 -5.07
N GLY A 29 -7.13 -5.47 -5.05
CA GLY A 29 -6.36 -6.66 -5.37
C GLY A 29 -5.59 -7.18 -4.15
N HIS A 30 -4.78 -8.20 -4.39
CA HIS A 30 -3.90 -8.79 -3.38
C HIS A 30 -2.93 -7.76 -2.78
N ASP A 31 -2.48 -6.78 -3.57
CA ASP A 31 -1.48 -5.79 -3.17
C ASP A 31 -1.92 -4.99 -1.92
N ALA A 32 -3.20 -4.62 -1.80
CA ALA A 32 -3.72 -3.93 -0.63
C ALA A 32 -3.66 -4.80 0.65
N ILE A 33 -3.97 -6.08 0.54
CA ILE A 33 -3.92 -7.01 1.67
C ILE A 33 -2.47 -7.33 2.05
N LEU A 34 -1.58 -7.49 1.06
CA LEU A 34 -0.16 -7.68 1.28
C LEU A 34 0.48 -6.47 1.97
N LEU A 35 0.14 -5.25 1.55
CA LEU A 35 0.58 -4.01 2.18
C LEU A 35 0.11 -3.95 3.65
N ALA A 36 -1.15 -4.28 3.89
CA ALA A 36 -1.68 -4.37 5.26
C ALA A 36 -0.95 -5.43 6.09
N ALA A 37 -0.64 -6.60 5.52
CA ALA A 37 0.07 -7.68 6.21
C ALA A 37 1.53 -7.33 6.52
N ALA A 38 2.17 -6.49 5.69
CA ALA A 38 3.51 -5.96 5.93
C ALA A 38 3.55 -4.83 6.96
N THR A 39 2.39 -4.42 7.51
CA THR A 39 2.27 -3.29 8.42
C THR A 39 1.84 -3.76 9.80
N CYS A 40 2.68 -3.57 10.81
CA CYS A 40 2.30 -3.63 12.22
C CYS A 40 1.98 -2.21 12.69
N ALA A 41 0.74 -1.94 13.03
CA ALA A 41 0.33 -0.65 13.58
C ALA A 41 -0.26 -0.83 14.98
N ARG A 42 0.08 0.09 15.88
CA ARG A 42 -0.37 0.09 17.28
C ARG A 42 -1.50 1.10 17.47
N ALA A 43 -2.36 0.86 18.42
CA ALA A 43 -3.48 1.76 18.74
C ALA A 43 -3.07 3.21 19.04
N THR A 44 -1.85 3.40 19.56
CA THR A 44 -1.28 4.71 19.89
C THR A 44 -0.59 5.41 18.71
N GLU A 45 -0.39 4.71 17.59
CA GLU A 45 0.28 5.25 16.40
C GLU A 45 -0.71 5.97 15.48
N ARG A 46 -0.27 7.11 14.94
CA ARG A 46 -0.96 7.80 13.87
C ARG A 46 -0.50 7.22 12.53
N THR A 47 -1.41 6.60 11.84
CA THR A 47 -1.13 5.92 10.56
C THR A 47 -1.85 6.65 9.42
N ILE A 48 -1.20 6.77 8.27
CA ILE A 48 -1.77 7.34 7.04
C ILE A 48 -1.48 6.43 5.85
N GLU A 49 -2.47 6.26 4.99
CA GLU A 49 -2.33 5.60 3.68
C GLU A 49 -2.41 6.64 2.58
N LEU A 50 -1.37 6.73 1.75
CA LEU A 50 -1.32 7.56 0.55
C LEU A 50 -1.87 6.77 -0.65
N GLY A 51 -2.75 7.38 -1.44
CA GLY A 51 -3.43 6.73 -2.57
C GLY A 51 -4.31 5.57 -2.13
N ALA A 52 -5.13 5.80 -1.12
CA ALA A 52 -5.85 4.73 -0.42
C ALA A 52 -6.92 4.04 -1.27
N GLY A 53 -7.30 4.60 -2.41
CA GLY A 53 -8.40 4.07 -3.21
C GLY A 53 -9.68 3.99 -2.40
N VAL A 54 -10.28 2.80 -2.35
CA VAL A 54 -11.48 2.54 -1.55
C VAL A 54 -11.18 2.18 -0.08
N GLY A 55 -9.91 2.23 0.36
CA GLY A 55 -9.47 2.09 1.75
C GLY A 55 -9.14 0.68 2.22
N ALA A 56 -8.96 -0.29 1.33
CA ALA A 56 -8.87 -1.70 1.69
C ALA A 56 -7.70 -2.04 2.63
N ALA A 57 -6.49 -1.50 2.40
CA ALA A 57 -5.33 -1.79 3.25
C ALA A 57 -5.49 -1.16 4.63
N ALA A 58 -5.91 0.10 4.69
CA ALA A 58 -6.19 0.79 5.96
C ALA A 58 -7.27 0.07 6.79
N PHE A 59 -8.37 -0.37 6.16
CA PHE A 59 -9.41 -1.10 6.88
C PHE A 59 -8.93 -2.46 7.38
N ALA A 60 -8.08 -3.16 6.61
CA ALA A 60 -7.49 -4.41 7.04
C ALA A 60 -6.63 -4.25 8.30
N ILE A 61 -5.86 -3.17 8.39
CA ILE A 61 -5.06 -2.84 9.56
C ILE A 61 -5.96 -2.42 10.72
N ALA A 62 -6.94 -1.54 10.48
CA ALA A 62 -7.86 -1.06 11.50
C ALA A 62 -8.72 -2.18 12.11
N ALA A 63 -9.09 -3.18 11.32
CA ALA A 63 -9.82 -4.36 11.80
C ALA A 63 -8.95 -5.22 12.74
N ARG A 64 -7.64 -5.29 12.50
CA ARG A 64 -6.69 -6.05 13.31
C ARG A 64 -6.26 -5.30 14.57
N ALA A 65 -6.06 -3.97 14.47
CA ALA A 65 -5.58 -3.13 15.57
C ALA A 65 -6.75 -2.33 16.16
N GLN A 66 -7.36 -2.84 17.23
CA GLN A 66 -8.46 -2.14 17.91
C GLN A 66 -7.98 -0.77 18.43
N GLY A 67 -8.83 0.25 18.28
CA GLY A 67 -8.54 1.62 18.73
C GLY A 67 -7.61 2.42 17.80
N MET A 68 -6.97 1.80 16.80
CA MET A 68 -6.13 2.52 15.86
C MET A 68 -6.96 3.50 15.00
N LYS A 69 -6.44 4.72 14.87
CA LYS A 69 -6.96 5.72 13.94
C LYS A 69 -6.11 5.74 12.68
N VAL A 70 -6.76 5.79 11.52
CA VAL A 70 -6.07 5.83 10.23
C VAL A 70 -6.60 6.97 9.37
N THR A 71 -5.68 7.68 8.73
CA THR A 71 -5.98 8.72 7.75
C THR A 71 -5.80 8.14 6.35
N LEU A 72 -6.72 8.42 5.45
CA LEU A 72 -6.67 8.06 4.04
C LEU A 72 -6.52 9.32 3.20
N VAL A 73 -5.61 9.28 2.24
CA VAL A 73 -5.44 10.30 1.20
C VAL A 73 -5.72 9.67 -0.14
N GLU A 74 -6.63 10.29 -0.91
CA GLU A 74 -7.01 9.82 -2.23
C GLU A 74 -7.34 11.04 -3.10
N ILE A 75 -6.89 11.06 -4.34
CA ILE A 75 -7.12 12.19 -5.24
C ILE A 75 -8.47 12.11 -5.95
N ASP A 76 -8.96 10.89 -6.21
CA ASP A 76 -10.23 10.68 -6.90
C ASP A 76 -11.41 10.90 -5.93
N PRO A 77 -12.30 11.89 -6.18
CA PRO A 77 -13.42 12.19 -5.31
C PRO A 77 -14.44 11.03 -5.23
N VAL A 78 -14.54 10.20 -6.27
CA VAL A 78 -15.42 9.03 -6.29
C VAL A 78 -14.88 7.96 -5.34
N LEU A 79 -13.56 7.69 -5.40
CA LEU A 79 -12.92 6.74 -4.49
C LEU A 79 -12.92 7.25 -3.05
N CYS A 80 -12.73 8.56 -2.83
CA CYS A 80 -12.91 9.18 -1.51
C CYS A 80 -14.32 8.93 -0.93
N ALA A 81 -15.36 9.11 -1.76
CA ALA A 81 -16.74 8.86 -1.34
C ALA A 81 -16.98 7.39 -0.99
N LEU A 82 -16.44 6.47 -1.82
CA LEU A 82 -16.49 5.04 -1.57
C LEU A 82 -15.71 4.64 -0.30
N ALA A 83 -14.53 5.21 -0.06
CA ALA A 83 -13.77 4.96 1.17
C ALA A 83 -14.55 5.38 2.42
N ARG A 84 -15.21 6.55 2.40
CA ARG A 84 -16.10 6.98 3.51
C ARG A 84 -17.31 6.06 3.67
N HIS A 85 -17.90 5.59 2.56
CA HIS A 85 -18.98 4.60 2.60
C HIS A 85 -18.50 3.29 3.22
N ASN A 86 -17.34 2.79 2.80
CA ASN A 86 -16.75 1.55 3.30
C ASN A 86 -16.35 1.64 4.78
N ALA A 87 -15.90 2.81 5.25
CA ALA A 87 -15.66 3.03 6.68
C ALA A 87 -16.95 2.78 7.48
N ARG A 88 -18.08 3.36 7.08
CA ARG A 88 -19.40 3.12 7.71
C ARG A 88 -19.84 1.66 7.59
N LEU A 89 -19.69 1.06 6.40
CA LEU A 89 -20.07 -0.33 6.14
C LEU A 89 -19.38 -1.32 7.09
N ASN A 90 -18.14 -0.99 7.52
CA ASN A 90 -17.32 -1.80 8.42
C ASN A 90 -17.29 -1.27 9.87
N ARG A 91 -18.10 -0.26 10.23
CA ARG A 91 -18.16 0.37 11.56
C ARG A 91 -16.80 0.94 11.99
N LEU A 92 -16.13 1.59 11.05
CA LEU A 92 -14.80 2.20 11.22
C LEU A 92 -14.85 3.75 11.10
N GLU A 93 -16.03 4.35 10.94
CA GLU A 93 -16.21 5.79 10.69
C GLU A 93 -15.58 6.68 11.75
N ASP A 94 -15.60 6.27 13.02
CA ASP A 94 -14.98 7.01 14.13
C ASP A 94 -13.45 6.90 14.17
N ARG A 95 -12.89 5.98 13.38
CA ARG A 95 -11.45 5.68 13.34
C ARG A 95 -10.78 6.01 12.02
N VAL A 96 -11.57 6.32 10.98
CA VAL A 96 -11.09 6.56 9.64
C VAL A 96 -11.43 7.96 9.19
N THR A 97 -10.40 8.75 8.85
CA THR A 97 -10.55 10.07 8.24
C THR A 97 -10.11 10.01 6.78
N VAL A 98 -10.90 10.57 5.85
CA VAL A 98 -10.59 10.55 4.40
C VAL A 98 -10.44 11.97 3.89
N PHE A 99 -9.26 12.29 3.34
CA PHE A 99 -8.94 13.55 2.69
C PHE A 99 -8.84 13.37 1.17
N GLY A 100 -9.44 14.32 0.43
CA GLY A 100 -9.26 14.45 -1.01
C GLY A 100 -8.02 15.28 -1.30
N ALA A 101 -6.88 14.65 -1.64
CA ALA A 101 -5.64 15.34 -1.90
C ALA A 101 -4.72 14.51 -2.81
N ASP A 102 -3.79 15.19 -3.49
CA ASP A 102 -2.76 14.57 -4.30
C ASP A 102 -1.61 14.10 -3.41
N ALA A 103 -1.37 12.78 -3.37
CA ALA A 103 -0.28 12.16 -2.62
C ALA A 103 1.12 12.53 -3.15
N GLU A 104 1.23 13.03 -4.38
CA GLU A 104 2.49 13.46 -4.99
C GLU A 104 2.89 14.89 -4.59
N SER A 105 2.01 15.64 -3.93
CA SER A 105 2.20 17.08 -3.64
C SER A 105 2.05 17.38 -2.15
N THR A 106 3.14 17.78 -1.51
CA THR A 106 3.13 18.24 -0.12
C THR A 106 2.27 19.48 0.06
N GLU A 107 2.14 20.35 -0.95
CA GLU A 107 1.26 21.52 -0.95
C GLU A 107 -0.20 21.09 -0.91
N SER A 108 -0.58 20.07 -1.70
CA SER A 108 -1.92 19.50 -1.67
C SER A 108 -2.24 18.86 -0.31
N LEU A 109 -1.28 18.15 0.29
CA LEU A 109 -1.43 17.57 1.63
C LEU A 109 -1.60 18.64 2.71
N LYS A 110 -0.83 19.74 2.64
CA LYS A 110 -0.98 20.90 3.54
C LYS A 110 -2.35 21.55 3.40
N SER A 111 -2.86 21.69 2.19
CA SER A 111 -4.13 22.37 1.92
C SER A 111 -5.34 21.70 2.58
N VAL A 112 -5.24 20.38 2.87
CA VAL A 112 -6.27 19.62 3.58
C VAL A 112 -5.99 19.50 5.08
N GLY A 113 -5.02 20.26 5.62
CA GLY A 113 -4.72 20.33 7.05
C GLY A 113 -3.75 19.26 7.55
N LEU A 114 -3.08 18.52 6.68
CA LEU A 114 -2.00 17.61 7.08
C LEU A 114 -0.72 18.41 7.39
N SER A 115 0.05 17.94 8.37
CA SER A 115 1.25 18.62 8.85
C SER A 115 2.49 17.74 8.72
N ALA A 116 3.65 18.37 8.56
CA ALA A 116 4.94 17.68 8.60
C ALA A 116 5.12 16.94 9.92
N GLU A 117 5.86 15.84 9.88
CA GLU A 117 6.29 15.06 11.05
C GLU A 117 5.15 14.72 12.03
N SER A 118 3.97 14.43 11.49
CA SER A 118 2.76 14.20 12.28
C SER A 118 2.30 12.75 12.35
N PHE A 119 2.91 11.86 11.55
CA PHE A 119 2.55 10.44 11.50
C PHE A 119 3.71 9.54 11.93
N ASP A 120 3.36 8.46 12.59
CA ASP A 120 4.29 7.41 13.01
C ASP A 120 4.49 6.39 11.89
N ARG A 121 3.48 6.26 11.00
CA ARG A 121 3.48 5.27 9.92
C ARG A 121 2.80 5.79 8.66
N VAL A 122 3.47 5.57 7.54
CA VAL A 122 2.91 5.81 6.18
C VAL A 122 2.86 4.49 5.43
N LEU A 123 1.72 4.23 4.80
CA LEU A 123 1.54 3.14 3.84
C LEU A 123 1.36 3.72 2.46
N MET A 124 1.87 3.03 1.44
CA MET A 124 1.60 3.40 0.07
C MET A 124 1.67 2.23 -0.91
N ASN A 125 0.75 2.24 -1.85
CA ASN A 125 0.72 1.39 -3.03
C ASN A 125 0.59 2.29 -4.26
N PRO A 126 1.65 3.02 -4.64
CA PRO A 126 1.57 3.98 -5.73
C PRO A 126 1.18 3.29 -7.05
N PRO A 127 0.51 3.99 -7.99
CA PRO A 127 0.21 3.43 -9.29
C PRO A 127 1.52 3.16 -10.05
N PHE A 128 1.64 1.96 -10.60
CA PHE A 128 2.74 1.57 -11.47
C PHE A 128 2.19 0.89 -12.72
N HIS A 129 2.83 1.09 -13.85
CA HIS A 129 2.46 0.42 -15.09
C HIS A 129 2.98 -1.01 -15.08
N ASP A 130 2.06 -1.99 -15.03
CA ASP A 130 2.44 -3.38 -15.22
C ASP A 130 2.71 -3.62 -16.72
N ALA A 131 3.97 -3.54 -17.11
CA ALA A 131 4.41 -3.78 -18.49
C ALA A 131 3.97 -5.15 -19.05
N ARG A 132 3.58 -6.09 -18.19
CA ARG A 132 3.06 -7.41 -18.58
C ARG A 132 1.60 -7.40 -19.00
N ARG A 133 0.83 -6.36 -18.67
CA ARG A 133 -0.58 -6.24 -19.07
C ARG A 133 -0.78 -5.62 -20.45
N HIS A 134 0.26 -5.03 -21.01
CA HIS A 134 0.24 -4.53 -22.38
C HIS A 134 1.23 -5.36 -23.17
N ASN A 135 0.77 -6.12 -24.17
CA ASN A 135 1.61 -6.86 -25.12
C ASN A 135 2.64 -5.88 -25.69
N ALA A 136 3.83 -5.87 -25.11
CA ALA A 136 4.85 -4.89 -25.40
C ALA A 136 5.65 -5.36 -26.61
N SER A 137 5.47 -4.65 -27.71
CA SER A 137 6.46 -4.50 -28.78
C SER A 137 7.81 -4.00 -28.20
N PRO A 138 8.97 -4.41 -28.72
CA PRO A 138 10.28 -3.91 -28.25
C PRO A 138 10.50 -2.49 -28.76
N ASP A 139 10.23 -1.48 -27.92
CA ASP A 139 10.26 -0.07 -28.32
C ASP A 139 11.08 0.81 -27.33
N PRO A 140 11.75 1.88 -27.82
CA PRO A 140 12.47 2.89 -27.04
C PRO A 140 11.64 3.57 -25.93
N GLY A 141 10.31 3.45 -25.96
CA GLY A 141 9.40 3.91 -24.93
C GLY A 141 9.66 3.34 -23.51
N ARG A 142 10.37 2.23 -23.37
CA ARG A 142 10.70 1.65 -22.05
C ARG A 142 11.54 2.58 -21.18
N ARG A 143 12.50 3.33 -21.74
CA ARG A 143 13.31 4.29 -20.96
C ARG A 143 12.50 5.47 -20.45
N LEU A 144 11.56 5.96 -21.26
CA LEU A 144 10.63 7.04 -20.87
C LEU A 144 9.63 6.57 -19.81
N ALA A 145 9.11 5.34 -19.92
CA ALA A 145 8.24 4.76 -18.90
C ALA A 145 8.96 4.59 -17.57
N HIS A 146 10.18 4.05 -17.55
CA HIS A 146 10.98 3.91 -16.32
C HIS A 146 11.34 5.27 -15.68
N SER A 147 11.66 6.29 -16.47
CA SER A 147 11.95 7.63 -15.93
C SER A 147 10.70 8.29 -15.34
N GLY A 148 9.54 8.09 -15.94
CA GLY A 148 8.25 8.54 -15.43
C GLY A 148 7.86 7.87 -14.11
N GLU A 149 8.05 6.55 -14.01
CA GLU A 149 7.79 5.78 -12.79
C GLU A 149 8.75 6.12 -11.66
N ALA A 150 10.05 6.29 -11.95
CA ALA A 150 11.03 6.70 -10.94
C ALA A 150 10.73 8.10 -10.39
N GLY A 151 10.31 9.03 -11.24
CA GLY A 151 9.86 10.36 -10.83
C GLY A 151 8.59 10.32 -9.97
N LEU A 152 7.65 9.44 -10.32
CA LEU A 152 6.45 9.23 -9.53
C LEU A 152 6.79 8.67 -8.15
N LEU A 153 7.56 7.57 -8.08
CA LEU A 153 7.97 6.96 -6.83
C LEU A 153 8.68 7.97 -5.93
N LYS A 154 9.56 8.80 -6.50
CA LYS A 154 10.26 9.83 -5.74
C LYS A 154 9.30 10.83 -5.10
N ARG A 155 8.31 11.35 -5.82
CA ARG A 155 7.33 12.31 -5.26
C ARG A 155 6.53 11.68 -4.12
N TRP A 156 6.13 10.41 -4.23
CA TRP A 156 5.45 9.68 -3.17
C TRP A 156 6.35 9.47 -1.94
N VAL A 157 7.62 9.15 -2.15
CA VAL A 157 8.62 9.00 -1.08
C VAL A 157 8.87 10.34 -0.39
N ASP A 158 8.97 11.45 -1.14
CA ASP A 158 9.14 12.80 -0.59
C ASP A 158 7.93 13.20 0.29
N SER A 159 6.71 12.92 -0.15
CA SER A 159 5.49 13.14 0.64
C SER A 159 5.45 12.29 1.91
N ALA A 160 5.81 11.00 1.80
CA ALA A 160 5.90 10.11 2.95
C ALA A 160 6.96 10.60 3.96
N ALA A 161 8.12 11.01 3.48
CA ALA A 161 9.19 11.57 4.31
C ALA A 161 8.76 12.86 5.02
N TRP A 162 8.00 13.73 4.33
CA TRP A 162 7.47 14.94 4.93
C TRP A 162 6.44 14.65 6.06
N LEU A 163 5.56 13.67 5.86
CA LEU A 163 4.53 13.29 6.83
C LEU A 163 5.09 12.58 8.08
N LEU A 164 6.14 11.75 7.88
CA LEU A 164 6.68 10.91 8.94
C LEU A 164 7.49 11.71 9.96
N LYS A 165 7.28 11.39 11.23
CA LYS A 165 8.17 11.77 12.33
C LYS A 165 9.56 11.15 12.13
N THR A 166 10.56 11.66 12.86
CA THR A 166 11.84 10.96 13.01
C THR A 166 11.61 9.55 13.55
N ASN A 167 12.28 8.55 12.98
CA ASN A 167 12.07 7.12 13.22
C ASN A 167 10.68 6.59 12.82
N GLY A 168 9.84 7.41 12.20
CA GLY A 168 8.58 6.96 11.62
C GLY A 168 8.83 5.98 10.47
N VAL A 169 7.89 5.09 10.23
CA VAL A 169 8.04 3.95 9.32
C VAL A 169 7.22 4.12 8.05
N LEU A 170 7.89 3.97 6.93
CA LEU A 170 7.30 3.80 5.62
C LEU A 170 7.14 2.31 5.32
N VAL A 171 5.96 1.90 4.85
CA VAL A 171 5.72 0.58 4.25
C VAL A 171 5.16 0.79 2.85
N LEU A 172 5.78 0.17 1.87
CA LEU A 172 5.33 0.25 0.48
C LEU A 172 5.32 -1.12 -0.19
N ILE A 173 4.46 -1.27 -1.19
CA ILE A 173 4.48 -2.37 -2.13
C ILE A 173 4.81 -1.85 -3.53
N TRP A 174 5.67 -2.56 -4.26
CA TRP A 174 6.11 -2.18 -5.59
C TRP A 174 6.38 -3.39 -6.47
N ARG A 175 6.66 -3.17 -7.76
CA ARG A 175 7.13 -4.21 -8.68
C ARG A 175 8.48 -4.75 -8.21
N ALA A 176 8.66 -6.06 -8.26
CA ALA A 176 9.90 -6.70 -7.81
C ALA A 176 11.10 -6.41 -8.73
N ASP A 177 10.87 -6.23 -10.03
CA ASP A 177 11.89 -5.94 -11.02
C ASP A 177 12.49 -4.52 -10.94
N ALA A 178 11.90 -3.65 -10.12
CA ALA A 178 12.38 -2.29 -9.85
C ALA A 178 12.86 -2.09 -8.38
N LEU A 179 13.24 -3.17 -7.69
CA LEU A 179 13.68 -3.10 -6.29
C LEU A 179 14.89 -2.18 -6.10
N ASP A 180 15.86 -2.20 -7.01
CA ASP A 180 17.06 -1.36 -6.89
C ASP A 180 16.71 0.13 -7.00
N ASP A 181 15.76 0.49 -7.88
CA ASP A 181 15.25 1.86 -7.99
C ASP A 181 14.52 2.31 -6.72
N VAL A 182 13.73 1.41 -6.11
CA VAL A 182 13.08 1.66 -4.82
C VAL A 182 14.12 1.95 -3.75
N ILE A 183 15.15 1.11 -3.62
CA ILE A 183 16.20 1.28 -2.62
C ILE A 183 16.96 2.59 -2.85
N ALA A 184 17.35 2.88 -4.10
CA ALA A 184 18.05 4.11 -4.44
C ALA A 184 17.22 5.37 -4.10
N THR A 185 15.89 5.31 -4.33
CA THR A 185 14.97 6.40 -4.00
C THR A 185 14.80 6.61 -2.49
N LEU A 186 14.82 5.53 -1.71
CA LEU A 186 14.63 5.59 -0.25
C LEU A 186 15.90 6.07 0.50
N GLN A 187 17.07 5.59 0.10
CA GLN A 187 18.33 5.77 0.83
C GLN A 187 18.71 7.21 1.23
N PRO A 188 18.36 8.27 0.48
CA PRO A 188 18.68 9.64 0.91
C PRO A 188 18.00 10.07 2.22
N VAL A 189 16.87 9.46 2.59
CA VAL A 189 16.06 9.88 3.75
C VAL A 189 15.76 8.73 4.70
N PHE A 190 15.66 7.51 4.17
CA PHE A 190 15.28 6.31 4.90
C PHE A 190 16.44 5.33 5.04
N GLY A 191 16.48 4.65 6.18
CA GLY A 191 17.39 3.53 6.43
C GLY A 191 16.67 2.39 7.12
N ALA A 192 17.42 1.45 7.71
CA ALA A 192 16.89 0.20 8.28
C ALA A 192 15.90 -0.49 7.29
N ILE A 193 16.34 -0.60 6.03
CA ILE A 193 15.50 -1.09 4.93
C ILE A 193 15.33 -2.60 5.06
N ALA A 194 14.08 -3.04 5.18
CA ALA A 194 13.68 -4.44 5.15
C ALA A 194 12.91 -4.73 3.85
N VAL A 195 13.17 -5.90 3.26
CA VAL A 195 12.63 -6.32 1.97
C VAL A 195 12.04 -7.71 2.08
N LEU A 196 10.84 -7.92 1.53
CA LEU A 196 10.19 -9.23 1.41
C LEU A 196 9.65 -9.39 -0.02
N PRO A 197 10.25 -10.27 -0.84
CA PRO A 197 9.76 -10.55 -2.18
C PRO A 197 8.47 -11.38 -2.17
N VAL A 198 7.60 -11.16 -3.15
CA VAL A 198 6.36 -11.93 -3.33
C VAL A 198 6.40 -12.64 -4.68
N TYR A 199 6.27 -13.93 -4.64
CA TYR A 199 6.28 -14.83 -5.79
C TYR A 199 4.88 -15.37 -6.07
N PRO A 200 4.43 -15.43 -7.32
CA PRO A 200 3.15 -16.06 -7.65
C PRO A 200 3.19 -17.58 -7.41
N ARG A 201 4.33 -18.21 -7.67
CA ARG A 201 4.71 -19.61 -7.40
C ARG A 201 6.22 -19.69 -7.19
N GLU A 202 6.70 -20.79 -6.60
CA GLU A 202 8.11 -20.97 -6.26
C GLU A 202 9.02 -20.96 -7.49
N ASP A 203 8.56 -21.52 -8.61
CA ASP A 203 9.27 -21.62 -9.90
C ASP A 203 9.21 -20.34 -10.76
N ALA A 204 8.49 -19.32 -10.34
CA ALA A 204 8.29 -18.09 -11.10
C ALA A 204 9.19 -16.95 -10.59
N ALA A 205 9.35 -15.89 -11.39
CA ALA A 205 9.97 -14.65 -10.92
C ALA A 205 9.07 -13.92 -9.92
N ALA A 206 9.68 -13.22 -8.95
CA ALA A 206 8.96 -12.33 -8.06
C ALA A 206 8.16 -11.29 -8.85
N ILE A 207 6.93 -11.02 -8.41
CA ILE A 207 6.03 -10.05 -9.05
C ILE A 207 5.91 -8.77 -8.25
N ARG A 208 6.05 -8.85 -6.93
CA ARG A 208 5.98 -7.71 -6.00
C ARG A 208 7.12 -7.79 -5.01
N VAL A 209 7.43 -6.64 -4.43
CA VAL A 209 8.27 -6.53 -3.26
C VAL A 209 7.58 -5.65 -2.23
N LEU A 210 7.56 -6.13 -1.00
CA LEU A 210 7.19 -5.35 0.16
C LEU A 210 8.45 -4.75 0.75
N VAL A 211 8.45 -3.45 0.97
CA VAL A 211 9.60 -2.73 1.53
C VAL A 211 9.14 -1.95 2.75
N ARG A 212 9.88 -2.08 3.83
CA ARG A 212 9.73 -1.29 5.04
C ARG A 212 11.02 -0.52 5.29
N ALA A 213 10.91 0.75 5.64
CA ALA A 213 12.05 1.61 5.91
C ALA A 213 11.74 2.61 7.03
N ALA A 214 12.75 3.01 7.82
CA ALA A 214 12.58 3.99 8.88
C ALA A 214 13.20 5.33 8.48
N LYS A 215 12.49 6.44 8.67
CA LYS A 215 13.02 7.80 8.42
C LYS A 215 14.18 8.08 9.37
N GLY A 216 15.35 8.41 8.81
CA GLY A 216 16.57 8.63 9.59
C GLY A 216 17.17 7.36 10.20
N GLY A 217 16.71 6.17 9.79
CA GLY A 217 17.25 4.89 10.26
C GLY A 217 18.68 4.65 9.79
N GLY A 218 19.39 3.75 10.50
CA GLY A 218 20.75 3.34 10.12
C GLY A 218 20.81 2.61 8.77
N MET A 219 22.01 2.42 8.24
CA MET A 219 22.24 1.82 6.90
C MET A 219 21.97 0.30 6.83
N ALA A 220 21.54 -0.34 7.91
CA ALA A 220 21.25 -1.77 7.95
C ALA A 220 20.17 -2.16 6.93
N ARG A 221 20.40 -3.26 6.22
CA ARG A 221 19.40 -3.90 5.33
C ARG A 221 19.09 -5.29 5.82
N LYS A 222 17.82 -5.69 5.69
CA LYS A 222 17.36 -7.04 6.06
C LYS A 222 16.49 -7.60 4.94
N SER A 223 16.84 -8.78 4.46
CA SER A 223 15.98 -9.54 3.54
C SER A 223 15.24 -10.61 4.30
N TYR A 224 13.94 -10.70 4.07
CA TYR A 224 13.09 -11.75 4.62
C TYR A 224 12.89 -12.86 3.59
N PRO A 225 12.62 -14.10 4.05
CA PRO A 225 12.18 -15.18 3.16
C PRO A 225 11.00 -14.73 2.31
N PRO A 226 10.92 -15.17 1.04
CA PRO A 226 9.86 -14.76 0.13
C PRO A 226 8.50 -15.29 0.58
N LEU A 227 7.45 -14.54 0.25
CA LEU A 227 6.09 -15.05 0.27
C LEU A 227 5.77 -15.68 -1.08
N VAL A 228 5.50 -16.97 -1.09
CA VAL A 228 4.98 -17.68 -2.26
C VAL A 228 3.46 -17.73 -2.14
N LEU A 229 2.75 -17.23 -3.17
CA LEU A 229 1.29 -17.11 -3.13
C LEU A 229 0.59 -18.44 -3.36
N ASN A 230 1.06 -19.23 -4.34
CA ASN A 230 0.42 -20.49 -4.72
C ASN A 230 1.43 -21.63 -4.80
N ASP A 231 0.96 -22.86 -4.51
CA ASP A 231 1.70 -24.10 -4.70
C ASP A 231 1.78 -24.49 -6.21
N GLU A 232 2.43 -25.61 -6.52
CA GLU A 232 2.54 -26.12 -7.89
C GLU A 232 1.18 -26.43 -8.54
N ALA A 233 0.17 -26.78 -7.75
CA ALA A 233 -1.19 -27.05 -8.19
C ALA A 233 -2.04 -25.76 -8.36
N GLY A 234 -1.44 -24.58 -8.13
CA GLY A 234 -2.12 -23.29 -8.23
C GLY A 234 -3.03 -22.96 -7.04
N ARG A 235 -2.96 -23.71 -5.94
CA ARG A 235 -3.72 -23.45 -4.71
C ARG A 235 -2.94 -22.50 -3.82
N PRO A 236 -3.61 -21.61 -3.07
CA PRO A 236 -2.93 -20.73 -2.12
C PRO A 236 -2.07 -21.54 -1.13
N THR A 237 -0.85 -21.08 -0.88
CA THR A 237 -0.03 -21.64 0.20
C THR A 237 -0.67 -21.35 1.55
N PRO A 238 -0.39 -22.17 2.61
CA PRO A 238 -0.93 -21.90 3.95
C PRO A 238 -0.61 -20.50 4.48
N VAL A 239 0.58 -19.96 4.16
CA VAL A 239 0.99 -18.61 4.56
C VAL A 239 0.19 -17.57 3.79
N ALA A 240 0.05 -17.74 2.47
CA ALA A 240 -0.75 -16.82 1.65
C ALA A 240 -2.22 -16.83 2.09
N GLU A 241 -2.80 -17.98 2.38
CA GLU A 241 -4.16 -18.10 2.88
C GLU A 241 -4.34 -17.41 4.23
N ALA A 242 -3.43 -17.61 5.17
CA ALA A 242 -3.44 -16.93 6.46
C ALA A 242 -3.38 -15.39 6.31
N VAL A 243 -2.57 -14.89 5.37
CA VAL A 243 -2.50 -13.46 5.06
C VAL A 243 -3.80 -12.97 4.41
N MET A 244 -4.24 -13.63 3.33
CA MET A 244 -5.35 -13.13 2.50
C MET A 244 -6.72 -13.31 3.14
N ARG A 245 -6.92 -14.36 3.93
CA ARG A 245 -8.21 -14.68 4.55
C ARG A 245 -8.27 -14.36 6.04
N ASP A 246 -7.16 -14.61 6.76
CA ASP A 246 -7.16 -14.41 8.22
C ASP A 246 -6.59 -13.05 8.63
N GLY A 247 -6.02 -12.29 7.69
CA GLY A 247 -5.42 -10.98 7.96
C GLY A 247 -4.17 -11.05 8.83
N LYS A 248 -3.44 -12.18 8.80
CA LYS A 248 -2.19 -12.35 9.53
C LYS A 248 -1.12 -11.39 9.01
N THR A 249 -0.24 -10.95 9.91
CA THR A 249 0.93 -10.15 9.56
C THR A 249 2.03 -11.01 8.97
N LEU A 250 2.84 -10.39 8.11
CA LEU A 250 4.09 -10.95 7.62
C LEU A 250 5.26 -10.58 8.55
N PRO A 251 6.35 -11.36 8.58
CA PRO A 251 7.50 -11.09 9.46
C PRO A 251 8.14 -9.71 9.27
N ILE A 252 8.07 -9.13 8.07
CA ILE A 252 8.56 -7.78 7.77
C ILE A 252 7.81 -6.68 8.54
N ALA A 253 6.59 -6.94 9.00
CA ALA A 253 5.79 -5.95 9.72
C ALA A 253 6.45 -5.50 11.04
N GLU A 254 7.25 -6.36 11.66
CA GLU A 254 7.88 -6.15 12.97
C GLU A 254 9.37 -5.81 12.88
N ALA A 255 9.89 -5.60 11.66
CA ALA A 255 11.31 -5.35 11.40
C ALA A 255 11.81 -4.03 12.04
#